data_e81ea301fc1ddb0932a95a2992a8738e
#
_entry.id   e81ea301fc1ddb0932a95a2992a8738e
#
_cell.length_a   1.000
_cell.length_b   1.000
_cell.length_c   1.000
_cell.angle_alpha   90.00
_cell.angle_beta   90.00
_cell.angle_gamma   90.00
#
_symmetry.space_group_name_H-M   'P 1'
#
loop_
_entity.id
_entity.type
_entity.pdbx_description
1 polymer ?
#
loop_
_entity_poly.entity_id
_entity_poly.type
_entity_poly.pdbx_seq_one_letter_code
_entity_poly.pdbx_strand_id
1 'polypeptide(L)'
;MSEPGKPVFPTDEIPLDSLLGTLEAHKEKALVFHYDERDVRPSYHVTEVKTGAFNALDCGANPESWQETFIQLWDIVEDNRGHMPVGKFLAIMGKVAQSVPFPRDGKLTFEVSDGVKPMQLYKADALTIEGGAIRIPLSPRPSSCKPRDRWLEEQRASCCTPKNSQPCCG
;
A
#
# COMPACT_ATOMS: atom_id res chain seq x y z
N MET A 1 -6.42 -13.75 29.34
CA MET A 1 -5.34 -13.23 28.46
C MET A 1 -6.02 -12.64 27.23
N SER A 2 -6.04 -11.33 27.12
CA SER A 2 -6.61 -10.67 25.93
C SER A 2 -5.62 -10.84 24.80
N GLU A 3 -6.07 -11.38 23.67
CA GLU A 3 -5.27 -11.40 22.43
C GLU A 3 -4.87 -9.96 22.08
N PRO A 4 -3.61 -9.72 21.67
CA PRO A 4 -3.25 -8.42 21.13
C PRO A 4 -4.13 -8.15 19.92
N GLY A 5 -4.87 -7.05 19.96
CA GLY A 5 -5.79 -6.68 18.90
C GLY A 5 -5.05 -6.67 17.56
N LYS A 6 -5.63 -7.35 16.55
CA LYS A 6 -5.14 -7.26 15.16
C LYS A 6 -5.03 -5.79 14.79
N PRO A 7 -3.93 -5.36 14.17
CA PRO A 7 -3.84 -4.01 13.66
C PRO A 7 -5.00 -3.78 12.70
N VAL A 8 -5.83 -2.78 13.00
CA VAL A 8 -6.90 -2.35 12.09
C VAL A 8 -6.20 -1.59 10.97
N PHE A 9 -5.88 -2.31 9.89
CA PHE A 9 -5.45 -1.65 8.66
C PHE A 9 -6.64 -0.88 8.09
N PRO A 10 -6.40 0.28 7.45
CA PRO A 10 -7.42 0.89 6.62
C PRO A 10 -7.97 -0.17 5.66
N THR A 11 -9.29 -0.32 5.61
CA THR A 11 -9.97 -1.38 4.85
C THR A 11 -9.79 -1.29 3.33
N ASP A 12 -9.09 -0.26 2.86
CA ASP A 12 -8.85 0.07 1.47
C ASP A 12 -7.42 -0.26 0.98
N GLU A 13 -6.53 -0.74 1.86
CA GLU A 13 -5.19 -1.17 1.46
C GLU A 13 -5.19 -2.63 0.96
N ILE A 14 -4.49 -2.86 -0.14
CA ILE A 14 -4.29 -4.22 -0.67
C ILE A 14 -3.04 -4.83 -0.03
N PRO A 15 -3.12 -5.96 0.67
CA PRO A 15 -1.95 -6.71 1.13
C PRO A 15 -1.16 -7.29 -0.05
N LEU A 16 0.15 -7.46 0.12
CA LEU A 16 1.02 -7.99 -0.94
C LEU A 16 0.55 -9.34 -1.48
N ASP A 17 0.20 -10.27 -0.60
CA ASP A 17 -0.27 -11.61 -1.01
C ASP A 17 -1.55 -11.54 -1.86
N SER A 18 -2.49 -10.67 -1.48
CA SER A 18 -3.72 -10.44 -2.25
C SER A 18 -3.44 -9.81 -3.61
N LEU A 19 -2.50 -8.86 -3.66
CA LEU A 19 -2.06 -8.26 -4.91
C LEU A 19 -1.45 -9.30 -5.83
N LEU A 20 -0.44 -10.04 -5.36
CA LEU A 20 0.24 -11.05 -6.17
C LEU A 20 -0.72 -12.15 -6.62
N GLY A 21 -1.62 -12.62 -5.74
CA GLY A 21 -2.63 -13.62 -6.07
C GLY A 21 -3.59 -13.15 -7.16
N THR A 22 -4.03 -11.89 -7.13
CA THR A 22 -4.88 -11.32 -8.18
C THR A 22 -4.13 -11.21 -9.51
N LEU A 23 -2.87 -10.82 -9.48
CA LEU A 23 -2.04 -10.66 -10.66
C LEU A 23 -1.75 -11.98 -11.39
N GLU A 24 -1.69 -13.12 -10.68
CA GLU A 24 -1.37 -14.44 -11.25
C GLU A 24 -2.29 -14.85 -12.39
N ALA A 25 -3.56 -14.45 -12.35
CA ALA A 25 -4.54 -14.76 -13.40
C ALA A 25 -4.41 -13.88 -14.66
N HIS A 26 -3.49 -12.91 -14.68
CA HIS A 26 -3.45 -11.86 -15.70
C HIS A 26 -2.05 -11.56 -16.23
N LYS A 27 -1.20 -12.56 -16.34
CA LYS A 27 0.24 -12.43 -16.66
C LYS A 27 0.55 -11.70 -17.95
N GLU A 28 -0.35 -11.79 -18.93
CA GLU A 28 -0.21 -11.18 -20.26
C GLU A 28 -0.60 -9.70 -20.31
N LYS A 29 -1.30 -9.21 -19.27
CA LYS A 29 -1.76 -7.82 -19.22
C LYS A 29 -0.62 -6.87 -18.86
N ALA A 30 -0.73 -5.63 -19.35
CA ALA A 30 0.16 -4.56 -18.92
C ALA A 30 -0.11 -4.17 -17.45
N LEU A 31 0.93 -3.95 -16.69
CA LEU A 31 0.83 -3.46 -15.30
C LEU A 31 1.09 -1.95 -15.28
N VAL A 32 0.08 -1.19 -14.91
CA VAL A 32 0.12 0.26 -14.89
C VAL A 32 -0.14 0.75 -13.48
N PHE A 33 0.83 1.43 -12.89
CA PHE A 33 0.64 2.16 -11.65
C PHE A 33 0.16 3.58 -11.97
N HIS A 34 -0.72 4.12 -11.14
CA HIS A 34 -1.25 5.47 -11.29
C HIS A 34 -1.01 6.25 -10.01
N TYR A 35 -0.30 7.37 -10.09
CA TYR A 35 0.02 8.23 -8.95
C TYR A 35 0.08 9.68 -9.38
N ASP A 36 -0.11 10.62 -8.47
CA ASP A 36 -0.05 12.06 -8.76
C ASP A 36 -0.84 12.45 -10.03
N GLU A 37 -2.08 11.91 -10.15
CA GLU A 37 -3.02 12.16 -11.25
C GLU A 37 -2.55 11.70 -12.64
N ARG A 38 -1.55 10.82 -12.72
CA ARG A 38 -1.04 10.29 -13.98
C ARG A 38 -0.60 8.83 -13.87
N ASP A 39 -0.57 8.15 -15.01
CA ASP A 39 0.03 6.83 -15.10
C ASP A 39 1.57 6.93 -15.04
N VAL A 40 2.21 5.93 -14.43
CA VAL A 40 3.65 5.76 -14.58
C VAL A 40 3.99 5.60 -16.06
N ARG A 41 5.16 6.08 -16.44
CA ARG A 41 5.65 5.96 -17.81
C ARG A 41 5.89 4.50 -18.19
N PRO A 42 5.72 4.12 -19.47
CA PRO A 42 5.88 2.73 -19.90
C PRO A 42 7.22 2.10 -19.54
N SER A 43 8.26 2.87 -19.42
CA SER A 43 9.63 2.39 -19.15
C SER A 43 9.99 2.26 -17.67
N TYR A 44 9.03 2.38 -16.77
CA TYR A 44 9.34 2.30 -15.33
C TYR A 44 10.06 1.01 -14.93
N HIS A 45 10.89 1.11 -13.91
CA HIS A 45 11.62 -0.02 -13.34
C HIS A 45 11.19 -0.30 -11.91
N VAL A 46 11.15 -1.58 -11.54
CA VAL A 46 11.23 -2.02 -10.16
C VAL A 46 12.71 -2.07 -9.79
N THR A 47 13.18 -1.13 -8.99
CA THR A 47 14.60 -0.94 -8.70
C THR A 47 15.05 -1.64 -7.44
N GLU A 48 14.16 -1.77 -6.46
CA GLU A 48 14.44 -2.44 -5.19
C GLU A 48 13.17 -3.01 -4.59
N VAL A 49 13.30 -4.13 -3.90
CA VAL A 49 12.27 -4.64 -3.00
C VAL A 49 12.95 -4.96 -1.68
N LYS A 50 12.43 -4.43 -0.60
CA LYS A 50 12.98 -4.61 0.74
C LYS A 50 11.89 -4.84 1.76
N THR A 51 12.21 -5.52 2.85
CA THR A 51 11.29 -5.74 3.98
C THR A 51 11.91 -5.19 5.26
N GLY A 52 11.06 -4.77 6.18
CA GLY A 52 11.49 -4.26 7.47
C GLY A 52 10.50 -4.66 8.57
N ALA A 53 11.03 -4.77 9.79
CA ALA A 53 10.26 -4.89 11.01
C ALA A 53 10.43 -3.60 11.82
N PHE A 54 9.32 -3.05 12.27
CA PHE A 54 9.28 -1.76 12.94
C PHE A 54 8.69 -1.89 14.32
N ASN A 55 9.27 -1.18 15.27
CA ASN A 55 8.74 -1.00 16.60
C ASN A 55 8.53 0.49 16.83
N ALA A 56 7.41 0.86 17.39
CA ALA A 56 7.07 2.24 17.69
C ALA A 56 6.49 2.36 19.09
N LEU A 57 6.65 3.53 19.68
CA LEU A 57 6.01 3.93 20.91
C LEU A 57 5.40 5.31 20.68
N ASP A 58 4.11 5.46 20.91
CA ASP A 58 3.47 6.76 20.79
C ASP A 58 3.64 7.62 22.06
N CYS A 59 3.18 8.87 22.05
CA CYS A 59 3.28 9.79 23.17
C CYS A 59 2.43 9.36 24.38
N GLY A 60 1.51 8.41 24.21
CA GLY A 60 0.72 7.79 25.28
C GLY A 60 1.36 6.52 25.84
N ALA A 61 2.62 6.23 25.47
CA ALA A 61 3.37 5.04 25.85
C ALA A 61 2.71 3.72 25.38
N ASN A 62 2.00 3.75 24.26
CA ASN A 62 1.43 2.55 23.64
C ASN A 62 2.45 1.96 22.65
N PRO A 63 2.97 0.75 22.90
CA PRO A 63 3.87 0.09 21.97
C PRO A 63 3.11 -0.49 20.76
N GLU A 64 3.76 -0.49 19.62
CA GLU A 64 3.26 -1.11 18.40
C GLU A 64 4.41 -1.73 17.63
N SER A 65 4.13 -2.83 16.92
CA SER A 65 5.09 -3.44 16.02
C SER A 65 4.38 -3.91 14.74
N TRP A 66 5.07 -3.78 13.60
CA TRP A 66 4.58 -4.27 12.33
C TRP A 66 5.73 -4.66 11.41
N GLN A 67 5.38 -5.40 10.37
CA GLN A 67 6.27 -5.70 9.26
C GLN A 67 5.78 -4.99 8.01
N GLU A 68 6.69 -4.65 7.12
CA GLU A 68 6.37 -3.89 5.92
C GLU A 68 7.27 -4.32 4.75
N THR A 69 6.66 -4.43 3.57
CA THR A 69 7.37 -4.63 2.31
C THR A 69 7.34 -3.34 1.51
N PHE A 70 8.49 -2.92 1.03
CA PHE A 70 8.64 -1.75 0.16
C PHE A 70 8.98 -2.22 -1.25
N ILE A 71 8.25 -1.72 -2.24
CA ILE A 71 8.54 -1.91 -3.66
C ILE A 71 8.89 -0.56 -4.24
N GLN A 72 10.12 -0.42 -4.71
CA GLN A 72 10.62 0.83 -5.25
C GLN A 72 10.42 0.88 -6.77
N LEU A 73 9.77 1.94 -7.24
CA LEU A 73 9.49 2.20 -8.65
C LEU A 73 10.24 3.46 -9.09
N TRP A 74 11.01 3.33 -10.15
CA TRP A 74 11.59 4.48 -10.84
C TRP A 74 10.80 4.77 -12.11
N ASP A 75 10.10 5.88 -12.12
CA ASP A 75 9.24 6.33 -13.20
C ASP A 75 10.05 7.16 -14.20
N ILE A 76 10.63 6.51 -15.20
CA ILE A 76 11.49 7.14 -16.21
C ILE A 76 10.91 7.01 -17.62
N VAL A 77 11.45 7.84 -18.52
CA VAL A 77 11.22 7.72 -19.96
C VAL A 77 12.41 7.02 -20.59
N GLU A 78 12.15 5.85 -21.17
CA GLU A 78 13.07 5.19 -22.11
C GLU A 78 12.32 4.96 -23.42
N ASP A 79 12.99 5.14 -24.55
CA ASP A 79 12.36 5.06 -25.86
C ASP A 79 11.78 3.66 -26.16
N ASN A 80 10.57 3.66 -26.73
CA ASN A 80 9.89 2.51 -27.36
C ASN A 80 9.60 1.28 -26.49
N ARG A 81 9.46 1.42 -25.18
CA ARG A 81 9.01 0.32 -24.33
C ARG A 81 7.54 0.50 -23.93
N GLY A 82 6.78 -0.60 -23.96
CA GLY A 82 5.46 -0.66 -23.35
C GLY A 82 5.55 -0.78 -21.82
N HIS A 83 4.41 -0.69 -21.15
CA HIS A 83 4.32 -1.00 -19.72
C HIS A 83 4.75 -2.44 -19.45
N MET A 84 5.36 -2.66 -18.29
CA MET A 84 5.81 -3.98 -17.86
C MET A 84 4.63 -4.96 -17.87
N PRO A 85 4.74 -6.14 -18.50
CA PRO A 85 3.74 -7.19 -18.33
C PRO A 85 3.66 -7.67 -16.87
N VAL A 86 2.47 -7.99 -16.42
CA VAL A 86 2.25 -8.57 -15.07
C VAL A 86 3.15 -9.78 -14.81
N GLY A 87 3.30 -10.67 -15.80
CA GLY A 87 4.17 -11.85 -15.67
C GLY A 87 5.62 -11.50 -15.37
N LYS A 88 6.14 -10.40 -15.94
CA LYS A 88 7.50 -9.92 -15.63
C LYS A 88 7.60 -9.40 -14.18
N PHE A 89 6.60 -8.65 -13.73
CA PHE A 89 6.55 -8.19 -12.35
C PHE A 89 6.52 -9.37 -11.37
N LEU A 90 5.67 -10.36 -11.62
CA LEU A 90 5.58 -11.57 -10.80
C LEU A 90 6.90 -12.35 -10.79
N ALA A 91 7.60 -12.43 -11.92
CA ALA A 91 8.91 -13.08 -11.99
C ALA A 91 9.97 -12.33 -11.16
N ILE A 92 9.94 -11.00 -11.17
CA ILE A 92 10.81 -10.17 -10.30
C ILE A 92 10.51 -10.47 -8.83
N MET A 93 9.22 -10.43 -8.43
CA MET A 93 8.81 -10.67 -7.05
C MET A 93 9.16 -12.10 -6.61
N GLY A 94 8.96 -13.10 -7.47
CA GLY A 94 9.35 -14.49 -7.20
C GLY A 94 10.86 -14.68 -7.02
N LYS A 95 11.67 -13.95 -7.79
CA LYS A 95 13.12 -13.96 -7.63
C LYS A 95 13.56 -13.30 -6.31
N VAL A 96 12.94 -12.18 -5.97
CA VAL A 96 13.21 -11.49 -4.69
C VAL A 96 12.84 -12.38 -3.51
N ALA A 97 11.70 -13.07 -3.57
CA ALA A 97 11.22 -13.95 -2.51
C ALA A 97 12.17 -15.10 -2.16
N GLN A 98 13.10 -15.45 -3.06
CA GLN A 98 14.14 -16.44 -2.79
C GLN A 98 15.22 -15.94 -1.80
N SER A 99 15.37 -14.63 -1.68
CA SER A 99 16.41 -14.01 -0.85
C SER A 99 15.83 -13.10 0.24
N VAL A 100 14.66 -12.56 0.00
CA VAL A 100 13.97 -11.62 0.92
C VAL A 100 12.61 -12.22 1.25
N PRO A 101 12.39 -12.74 2.47
CA PRO A 101 11.09 -13.30 2.85
C PRO A 101 10.04 -12.18 2.97
N PHE A 102 8.89 -12.37 2.35
CA PHE A 102 7.78 -11.44 2.47
C PHE A 102 6.92 -11.77 3.69
N PRO A 103 6.65 -10.80 4.57
CA PRO A 103 5.73 -11.00 5.69
C PRO A 103 4.29 -11.14 5.17
N ARG A 104 3.58 -12.18 5.62
CA ARG A 104 2.20 -12.46 5.15
C ARG A 104 1.21 -11.36 5.53
N ASP A 105 1.33 -10.83 6.73
CA ASP A 105 0.42 -9.80 7.28
C ASP A 105 1.10 -8.41 7.28
N GLY A 106 2.13 -8.21 6.46
CA GLY A 106 2.88 -6.96 6.38
C GLY A 106 2.15 -5.90 5.57
N LYS A 107 2.41 -4.65 5.91
CA LYS A 107 2.01 -3.51 5.06
C LYS A 107 2.75 -3.57 3.73
N LEU A 108 2.09 -3.08 2.68
CA LEU A 108 2.71 -2.89 1.37
C LEU A 108 2.84 -1.39 1.09
N THR A 109 4.06 -0.94 0.89
CA THR A 109 4.37 0.44 0.55
C THR A 109 5.13 0.51 -0.77
N PHE A 110 4.72 1.41 -1.64
CA PHE A 110 5.46 1.74 -2.85
C PHE A 110 6.28 2.99 -2.63
N GLU A 111 7.55 2.94 -3.00
CA GLU A 111 8.42 4.12 -3.07
C GLU A 111 8.51 4.53 -4.54
N VAL A 112 8.05 5.73 -4.88
CA VAL A 112 7.99 6.18 -6.28
C VAL A 112 8.75 7.49 -6.45
N SER A 113 9.56 7.57 -7.50
CA SER A 113 10.23 8.79 -7.96
C SER A 113 10.21 8.87 -9.49
N ASP A 114 10.02 10.08 -9.99
CA ASP A 114 10.18 10.42 -11.42
C ASP A 114 11.63 10.79 -11.81
N GLY A 115 12.56 10.63 -10.88
CA GLY A 115 13.97 11.00 -11.05
C GLY A 115 14.27 12.47 -10.77
N VAL A 116 13.25 13.31 -10.57
CA VAL A 116 13.39 14.73 -10.21
C VAL A 116 13.07 14.96 -8.75
N LYS A 117 11.94 14.43 -8.30
CA LYS A 117 11.52 14.48 -6.89
C LYS A 117 12.18 13.34 -6.10
N PRO A 118 12.46 13.53 -4.80
CA PRO A 118 12.84 12.41 -3.93
C PRO A 118 11.77 11.31 -3.95
N MET A 119 12.15 10.08 -3.57
CA MET A 119 11.19 8.99 -3.39
C MET A 119 10.07 9.39 -2.43
N GLN A 120 8.83 9.24 -2.87
CA GLN A 120 7.64 9.44 -2.08
C GLN A 120 7.01 8.09 -1.74
N LEU A 121 6.33 8.01 -0.60
CA LEU A 121 5.69 6.78 -0.12
C LEU A 121 4.20 6.76 -0.49
N TYR A 122 3.77 5.65 -1.07
CA TYR A 122 2.39 5.42 -1.48
C TYR A 122 1.88 4.08 -0.95
N LYS A 123 0.57 3.97 -0.78
CA LYS A 123 -0.15 2.71 -0.60
C LYS A 123 -0.88 2.35 -1.88
N ALA A 124 -1.10 1.06 -2.12
CA ALA A 124 -1.93 0.62 -3.22
C ALA A 124 -3.41 0.64 -2.81
N ASP A 125 -4.23 1.28 -3.63
CA ASP A 125 -5.68 1.23 -3.54
C ASP A 125 -6.24 0.08 -4.38
N ALA A 126 -7.56 -0.09 -4.38
CA ALA A 126 -8.22 -1.15 -5.13
C ALA A 126 -7.86 -1.08 -6.63
N LEU A 127 -7.32 -2.17 -7.16
CA LEU A 127 -6.94 -2.26 -8.56
C LEU A 127 -8.17 -2.41 -9.48
N THR A 128 -8.02 -1.99 -10.72
CA THR A 128 -9.00 -2.21 -11.78
C THR A 128 -8.40 -3.01 -12.92
N ILE A 129 -9.23 -3.84 -13.57
CA ILE A 129 -8.85 -4.63 -14.74
C ILE A 129 -9.63 -4.08 -15.93
N GLU A 130 -8.93 -3.40 -16.81
CA GLU A 130 -9.52 -2.74 -17.96
C GLU A 130 -8.82 -3.19 -19.25
N GLY A 131 -9.58 -3.90 -20.11
CA GLY A 131 -9.04 -4.36 -21.39
C GLY A 131 -7.75 -5.16 -21.24
N GLY A 132 -6.66 -4.68 -21.85
CA GLY A 132 -5.33 -5.30 -21.83
C GLY A 132 -4.45 -4.90 -20.64
N ALA A 133 -4.95 -4.15 -19.67
CA ALA A 133 -4.16 -3.62 -18.56
C ALA A 133 -4.78 -3.90 -17.18
N ILE A 134 -3.92 -4.00 -16.19
CA ILE A 134 -4.28 -3.87 -14.78
C ILE A 134 -3.75 -2.53 -14.30
N ARG A 135 -4.63 -1.72 -13.76
CA ARG A 135 -4.30 -0.41 -13.21
C ARG A 135 -4.34 -0.46 -11.69
N ILE A 136 -3.24 -0.05 -11.06
CA ILE A 136 -3.09 0.01 -9.60
C ILE A 136 -2.97 1.48 -9.21
N PRO A 137 -4.04 2.09 -8.66
CA PRO A 137 -3.95 3.42 -8.11
C PRO A 137 -3.05 3.42 -6.86
N LEU A 138 -2.21 4.43 -6.75
CA LEU A 138 -1.34 4.66 -5.60
C LEU A 138 -1.72 5.99 -4.95
N SER A 139 -2.11 5.95 -3.69
CA SER A 139 -2.37 7.14 -2.87
C SER A 139 -1.18 7.43 -1.96
N PRO A 140 -0.85 8.70 -1.70
CA PRO A 140 0.18 9.04 -0.73
C PRO A 140 -0.05 8.34 0.60
N ARG A 141 0.98 7.72 1.16
CA ARG A 141 0.88 7.10 2.48
C ARG A 141 0.97 8.18 3.54
N PRO A 142 -0.12 8.50 4.23
CA PRO A 142 -0.10 9.55 5.24
C PRO A 142 0.64 9.06 6.48
N SER A 143 1.34 9.98 7.14
CA SER A 143 1.75 9.76 8.51
C SER A 143 0.52 9.77 9.41
N SER A 144 0.38 8.77 10.26
CA SER A 144 -0.71 8.67 11.23
C SER A 144 -0.26 9.24 12.58
N CYS A 145 -1.07 10.13 13.14
CA CYS A 145 -0.95 10.52 14.55
C CYS A 145 -1.88 9.61 15.36
N LYS A 146 -1.37 8.48 15.79
CA LYS A 146 -2.15 7.43 16.45
C LYS A 146 -2.94 7.91 17.69
N PRO A 147 -2.39 8.76 18.57
CA PRO A 147 -3.18 9.33 19.67
C PRO A 147 -4.36 10.15 19.19
N ARG A 148 -4.17 10.97 18.14
CA ARG A 148 -5.26 11.75 17.53
C ARG A 148 -6.30 10.82 16.90
N ASP A 149 -5.86 9.79 16.19
CA ASP A 149 -6.75 8.89 15.47
C ASP A 149 -7.61 8.08 16.45
N ARG A 150 -7.02 7.58 17.57
CA ARG A 150 -7.77 6.96 18.66
C ARG A 150 -8.77 7.92 19.31
N TRP A 151 -8.34 9.15 19.59
CA TRP A 151 -9.23 10.17 20.16
C TRP A 151 -10.44 10.45 19.27
N LEU A 152 -10.23 10.57 17.94
CA LEU A 152 -11.30 10.76 16.97
C LEU A 152 -12.25 9.56 16.91
N GLU A 153 -11.72 8.35 17.02
CA GLU A 153 -12.51 7.12 17.05
C GLU A 153 -13.37 7.02 18.31
N GLU A 154 -12.83 7.37 19.47
CA GLU A 154 -13.56 7.46 20.74
C GLU A 154 -14.68 8.50 20.67
N GLN A 155 -14.44 9.66 20.05
CA GLN A 155 -15.47 10.69 19.85
C GLN A 155 -16.61 10.17 18.97
N ARG A 156 -16.30 9.48 17.88
CA ARG A 156 -17.31 8.86 17.00
C ARG A 156 -18.12 7.80 17.74
N ALA A 157 -17.48 6.94 18.51
CA ALA A 157 -18.15 5.91 19.32
C ALA A 157 -19.08 6.53 20.37
N SER A 158 -18.68 7.64 20.99
CA SER A 158 -19.48 8.38 21.98
C SER A 158 -20.74 9.02 21.39
N CYS A 159 -20.70 9.45 20.13
CA CYS A 159 -21.86 10.01 19.42
C CYS A 159 -22.91 8.95 19.06
N CYS A 160 -22.54 7.67 19.02
CA CYS A 160 -23.44 6.56 18.64
C CYS A 160 -24.11 5.89 19.85
N THR A 161 -23.82 6.32 21.09
CA THR A 161 -24.50 5.79 22.29
C THR A 161 -25.85 6.50 22.44
N PRO A 162 -27.00 5.80 22.40
CA PRO A 162 -28.31 6.45 22.53
C PRO A 162 -28.54 6.85 23.99
N LYS A 163 -28.12 8.04 24.34
CA LYS A 163 -28.62 8.77 25.52
C LYS A 163 -29.40 9.95 25.04
N ASN A 164 -30.73 9.77 25.02
CA ASN A 164 -31.76 10.79 24.81
C ASN A 164 -31.72 11.58 23.48
N SER A 165 -32.65 11.22 22.59
CA SER A 165 -33.37 12.02 21.61
C SER A 165 -32.85 13.46 21.35
N GLN A 166 -31.66 13.59 20.78
CA GLN A 166 -31.26 14.76 20.03
C GLN A 166 -30.63 14.32 18.72
N PRO A 167 -30.98 14.93 17.57
CA PRO A 167 -30.45 14.55 16.27
C PRO A 167 -28.94 14.84 16.23
N CYS A 168 -28.18 13.85 15.84
CA CYS A 168 -26.78 14.04 15.48
C CYS A 168 -26.71 15.04 14.33
N CYS A 169 -25.94 16.10 14.51
CA CYS A 169 -25.69 17.15 13.53
C CYS A 169 -25.26 16.55 12.19
N GLY A 170 -25.90 17.05 11.11
CA GLY A 170 -25.55 16.81 9.72
C GLY A 170 -24.23 17.49 9.32
#